data_7f723a2e6c5dfedaca04c7223f2cf7e0
#
_entry.id   7f723a2e6c5dfedaca04c7223f2cf7e0
#
_cell.length_a   1.000
_cell.length_b   1.000
_cell.length_c   1.000
_cell.angle_alpha   90.00
_cell.angle_beta   90.00
_cell.angle_gamma   90.00
#
_symmetry.space_group_name_H-M   'P 1'
#
loop_
_entity.id
_entity.type
_entity.pdbx_description
1 polymer ?
#
loop_
_entity_poly.entity_id
_entity_poly.type
_entity_poly.pdbx_seq_one_letter_code
_entity_poly.pdbx_strand_id
1 'polypeptide(L)'
;MKLGIINSAFQQVGVDTVTGLQQIARIGFDTVDIFTEAVGITKSEVRLVANTTEKLGLPIISLPVVAVGLIDFNEPVREFHVERCKKFIDLAHAWGAKNILLVLGEYIWQREVIPAAAQWQWGLETCRRLGDYADRKRLDIALELEPFRLSLLNSVDAMVRFVDECAHPRVRANIDISHLVLSDCSPAEVRKFKGRAIHVHLSDCDGKVHGDLPPGRGVVKFAPYLQAIKELHIDGVVSIELEYSSEPGKIVQWVEQAYRETARLMKLVEMRK
;
A
#
# COMPACT_ATOMS: atom_id res chain seq x y z
N MET A 1 -0.72 -11.67 12.89
CA MET A 1 -1.09 -10.43 12.15
C MET A 1 -2.56 -10.47 11.75
N LYS A 2 -3.19 -9.33 11.55
CA LYS A 2 -4.55 -9.19 10.98
C LYS A 2 -4.51 -9.34 9.48
N LEU A 3 -5.65 -9.70 8.87
CA LEU A 3 -5.84 -9.79 7.43
C LEU A 3 -6.79 -8.68 6.97
N GLY A 4 -6.28 -7.79 6.13
CA GLY A 4 -7.00 -6.67 5.53
C GLY A 4 -7.15 -6.80 4.03
N ILE A 5 -7.77 -5.79 3.43
CA ILE A 5 -7.90 -5.64 1.98
C ILE A 5 -8.01 -4.15 1.63
N ILE A 6 -7.51 -3.76 0.46
CA ILE A 6 -7.78 -2.44 -0.11
C ILE A 6 -9.15 -2.48 -0.79
N ASN A 7 -10.00 -1.49 -0.52
CA ASN A 7 -11.33 -1.42 -1.11
C ASN A 7 -11.33 -1.09 -2.61
N SER A 8 -10.18 -0.73 -3.20
CA SER A 8 -10.01 -0.51 -4.64
C SER A 8 -10.54 -1.67 -5.48
N ALA A 9 -10.39 -2.91 -5.01
CA ALA A 9 -10.92 -4.11 -5.63
C ALA A 9 -12.40 -3.97 -6.05
N PHE A 10 -13.22 -3.32 -5.22
CA PHE A 10 -14.64 -3.09 -5.50
C PHE A 10 -14.89 -1.80 -6.29
N GLN A 11 -14.17 -0.73 -5.95
CA GLN A 11 -14.37 0.58 -6.60
C GLN A 11 -14.02 0.57 -8.08
N GLN A 12 -12.94 -0.12 -8.47
CA GLN A 12 -12.49 -0.20 -9.87
C GLN A 12 -13.49 -0.93 -10.78
N VAL A 13 -14.38 -1.74 -10.21
CA VAL A 13 -15.45 -2.41 -10.96
C VAL A 13 -16.82 -1.71 -10.79
N GLY A 14 -16.83 -0.48 -10.25
CA GLY A 14 -18.03 0.35 -10.14
C GLY A 14 -18.94 0.03 -8.95
N VAL A 15 -18.49 -0.74 -7.97
CA VAL A 15 -19.22 -0.97 -6.72
C VAL A 15 -19.00 0.22 -5.79
N ASP A 16 -20.07 0.79 -5.26
CA ASP A 16 -19.98 1.91 -4.33
C ASP A 16 -19.27 1.53 -3.02
N THR A 17 -18.68 2.52 -2.36
CA THR A 17 -17.84 2.32 -1.17
C THR A 17 -18.60 1.59 -0.05
N VAL A 18 -19.86 1.93 0.22
CA VAL A 18 -20.65 1.32 1.31
C VAL A 18 -20.89 -0.16 1.03
N THR A 19 -21.34 -0.48 -0.18
CA THR A 19 -21.57 -1.85 -0.64
C THR A 19 -20.26 -2.65 -0.60
N GLY A 20 -19.15 -2.09 -1.07
CA GLY A 20 -17.84 -2.72 -1.00
C GLY A 20 -17.41 -3.05 0.44
N LEU A 21 -17.54 -2.09 1.36
CA LEU A 21 -17.23 -2.28 2.79
C LEU A 21 -18.10 -3.36 3.45
N GLN A 22 -19.40 -3.42 3.11
CA GLN A 22 -20.29 -4.48 3.58
C GLN A 22 -19.85 -5.87 3.09
N GLN A 23 -19.42 -5.99 1.84
CA GLN A 23 -18.89 -7.26 1.32
C GLN A 23 -17.59 -7.65 2.01
N ILE A 24 -16.67 -6.71 2.23
CA ILE A 24 -15.41 -6.93 2.93
C ILE A 24 -15.68 -7.47 4.34
N ALA A 25 -16.56 -6.83 5.09
CA ALA A 25 -16.94 -7.27 6.43
C ALA A 25 -17.63 -8.65 6.42
N ARG A 26 -18.56 -8.88 5.47
CA ARG A 26 -19.26 -10.17 5.30
C ARG A 26 -18.30 -11.34 5.01
N ILE A 27 -17.26 -11.09 4.22
CA ILE A 27 -16.24 -12.10 3.89
C ILE A 27 -15.40 -12.46 5.11
N GLY A 28 -15.22 -11.53 6.05
CA GLY A 28 -14.55 -11.76 7.33
C GLY A 28 -13.17 -11.15 7.47
N PHE A 29 -12.87 -10.10 6.69
CA PHE A 29 -11.64 -9.34 6.88
C PHE A 29 -11.61 -8.63 8.24
N ASP A 30 -10.42 -8.52 8.83
CA ASP A 30 -10.23 -7.88 10.12
C ASP A 30 -10.09 -6.34 10.00
N THR A 31 -9.67 -5.84 8.83
CA THR A 31 -9.35 -4.43 8.58
C THR A 31 -9.57 -4.07 7.11
N VAL A 32 -9.57 -2.77 6.83
CA VAL A 32 -9.64 -2.25 5.45
C VAL A 32 -8.63 -1.12 5.26
N ASP A 33 -8.06 -1.05 4.06
CA ASP A 33 -7.35 0.11 3.57
C ASP A 33 -8.26 0.85 2.59
N ILE A 34 -8.39 2.17 2.73
CA ILE A 34 -9.34 2.97 1.95
C ILE A 34 -8.62 3.70 0.83
N PHE A 35 -8.84 3.23 -0.39
CA PHE A 35 -8.48 3.96 -1.60
C PHE A 35 -9.55 5.02 -1.87
N THR A 36 -9.15 6.28 -1.94
CA THR A 36 -10.04 7.44 -2.14
C THR A 36 -9.24 8.64 -2.61
N GLU A 37 -9.89 9.77 -2.87
CA GLU A 37 -9.24 11.06 -3.11
C GLU A 37 -9.56 12.01 -1.97
N ALA A 38 -8.51 12.49 -1.28
CA ALA A 38 -8.67 13.39 -0.15
C ALA A 38 -8.95 14.86 -0.56
N VAL A 39 -8.56 15.21 -1.80
CA VAL A 39 -8.85 16.54 -2.36
C VAL A 39 -10.29 16.53 -2.90
N GLY A 40 -11.12 17.37 -2.31
CA GLY A 40 -12.53 17.49 -2.75
C GLY A 40 -13.49 16.50 -2.09
N ILE A 41 -13.03 15.56 -1.25
CA ILE A 41 -13.95 14.71 -0.47
C ILE A 41 -14.86 15.57 0.41
N THR A 42 -16.15 15.30 0.38
CA THR A 42 -17.10 16.06 1.18
C THR A 42 -17.16 15.60 2.63
N LYS A 43 -17.55 16.49 3.54
CA LYS A 43 -17.74 16.13 4.95
C LYS A 43 -18.79 15.02 5.15
N SER A 44 -19.77 14.91 4.23
CA SER A 44 -20.75 13.84 4.25
C SER A 44 -20.15 12.49 3.90
N GLU A 45 -19.30 12.42 2.89
CA GLU A 45 -18.58 11.19 2.51
C GLU A 45 -17.62 10.75 3.61
N VAL A 46 -16.85 11.69 4.20
CA VAL A 46 -15.97 11.38 5.33
C VAL A 46 -16.76 10.73 6.47
N ARG A 47 -17.91 11.31 6.84
CA ARG A 47 -18.79 10.73 7.88
C ARG A 47 -19.40 9.40 7.47
N LEU A 48 -19.81 9.28 6.20
CA LEU A 48 -20.41 8.04 5.69
C LEU A 48 -19.45 6.87 5.82
N VAL A 49 -18.18 7.03 5.39
CA VAL A 49 -17.16 5.99 5.51
C VAL A 49 -16.89 5.65 6.97
N ALA A 50 -16.64 6.65 7.82
CA ALA A 50 -16.39 6.46 9.24
C ALA A 50 -17.53 5.68 9.93
N ASN A 51 -18.77 6.13 9.75
CA ASN A 51 -19.93 5.47 10.36
C ASN A 51 -20.16 4.04 9.83
N THR A 52 -19.87 3.81 8.54
CA THR A 52 -20.01 2.49 7.93
C THR A 52 -18.97 1.53 8.51
N THR A 53 -17.70 1.92 8.53
CA THR A 53 -16.63 1.07 9.06
C THR A 53 -16.79 0.80 10.56
N GLU A 54 -17.21 1.80 11.33
CA GLU A 54 -17.53 1.64 12.75
C GLU A 54 -18.64 0.62 12.98
N LYS A 55 -19.78 0.76 12.28
CA LYS A 55 -20.92 -0.18 12.38
C LYS A 55 -20.55 -1.61 11.98
N LEU A 56 -19.65 -1.76 11.03
CA LEU A 56 -19.19 -3.07 10.55
C LEU A 56 -18.08 -3.66 11.43
N GLY A 57 -17.54 -2.91 12.39
CA GLY A 57 -16.37 -3.33 13.17
C GLY A 57 -15.12 -3.53 12.32
N LEU A 58 -14.96 -2.74 11.24
CA LEU A 58 -13.93 -2.86 10.24
C LEU A 58 -12.97 -1.65 10.31
N PRO A 59 -11.96 -1.64 11.18
CA PRO A 59 -11.07 -0.50 11.34
C PRO A 59 -10.27 -0.22 10.07
N ILE A 60 -10.14 1.08 9.75
CA ILE A 60 -9.31 1.57 8.65
C ILE A 60 -7.86 1.60 9.14
N ILE A 61 -6.94 1.03 8.35
CA ILE A 61 -5.52 0.95 8.72
C ILE A 61 -4.65 1.88 7.87
N SER A 62 -4.89 1.93 6.57
CA SER A 62 -4.08 2.71 5.64
C SER A 62 -4.94 3.46 4.62
N LEU A 63 -4.39 4.53 4.07
CA LEU A 63 -4.94 5.21 2.90
C LEU A 63 -3.87 5.22 1.80
N PRO A 64 -4.02 4.38 0.76
CA PRO A 64 -3.15 4.42 -0.40
C PRO A 64 -3.27 5.75 -1.16
N VAL A 65 -2.14 6.31 -1.55
CA VAL A 65 -2.04 7.55 -2.31
C VAL A 65 -0.94 7.48 -3.37
N VAL A 66 -1.34 7.53 -4.63
CA VAL A 66 -0.40 7.65 -5.75
C VAL A 66 -0.01 9.11 -5.89
N ALA A 67 1.26 9.44 -5.65
CA ALA A 67 1.76 10.81 -5.59
C ALA A 67 3.04 11.01 -6.41
N VAL A 68 3.03 10.51 -7.64
CA VAL A 68 4.18 10.51 -8.57
C VAL A 68 4.81 11.89 -8.77
N GLY A 69 4.05 12.96 -8.63
CA GLY A 69 4.56 14.33 -8.75
C GLY A 69 5.42 14.81 -7.59
N LEU A 70 5.59 14.04 -6.52
CA LEU A 70 6.52 14.40 -5.42
C LEU A 70 7.99 14.45 -5.86
N ILE A 71 8.30 13.83 -7.00
CA ILE A 71 9.64 13.82 -7.60
C ILE A 71 9.70 14.53 -8.97
N ASP A 72 8.67 15.32 -9.30
CA ASP A 72 8.62 16.09 -10.54
C ASP A 72 9.70 17.19 -10.57
N PHE A 73 10.21 17.49 -11.77
CA PHE A 73 11.19 18.57 -11.93
C PHE A 73 10.58 19.97 -11.73
N ASN A 74 9.25 20.12 -11.94
CA ASN A 74 8.54 21.36 -11.66
C ASN A 74 8.21 21.49 -10.17
N GLU A 75 8.80 22.49 -9.53
CA GLU A 75 8.53 22.76 -8.12
C GLU A 75 7.03 22.95 -7.82
N PRO A 76 6.22 23.73 -8.58
CA PRO A 76 4.78 23.86 -8.33
C PRO A 76 4.02 22.51 -8.34
N VAL A 77 4.44 21.55 -9.17
CA VAL A 77 3.85 20.19 -9.18
C VAL A 77 4.19 19.45 -7.91
N ARG A 78 5.45 19.51 -7.46
CA ARG A 78 5.86 18.92 -6.17
C ARG A 78 5.08 19.51 -5.00
N GLU A 79 4.96 20.84 -4.95
CA GLU A 79 4.20 21.51 -3.89
C GLU A 79 2.72 21.11 -3.88
N PHE A 80 2.09 21.02 -5.04
CA PHE A 80 0.72 20.51 -5.13
C PHE A 80 0.60 19.10 -4.54
N HIS A 81 1.52 18.19 -4.89
CA HIS A 81 1.49 16.81 -4.37
C HIS A 81 1.80 16.75 -2.87
N VAL A 82 2.69 17.59 -2.35
CA VAL A 82 2.92 17.70 -0.89
C VAL A 82 1.63 18.14 -0.18
N GLU A 83 0.96 19.19 -0.67
CA GLU A 83 -0.30 19.65 -0.05
C GLU A 83 -1.43 18.61 -0.20
N ARG A 84 -1.49 17.90 -1.32
CA ARG A 84 -2.42 16.79 -1.50
C ARG A 84 -2.16 15.67 -0.49
N CYS A 85 -0.91 15.23 -0.31
CA CYS A 85 -0.56 14.20 0.67
C CYS A 85 -0.86 14.62 2.12
N LYS A 86 -0.70 15.92 2.47
CA LYS A 86 -1.13 16.43 3.78
C LYS A 86 -2.63 16.24 4.02
N LYS A 87 -3.47 16.40 2.99
CA LYS A 87 -4.90 16.13 3.10
C LYS A 87 -5.20 14.64 3.31
N PHE A 88 -4.43 13.74 2.71
CA PHE A 88 -4.51 12.31 3.03
C PHE A 88 -4.12 12.02 4.46
N ILE A 89 -3.06 12.64 4.99
CA ILE A 89 -2.66 12.50 6.39
C ILE A 89 -3.76 13.02 7.31
N ASP A 90 -4.39 14.16 7.00
CA ASP A 90 -5.51 14.69 7.79
C ASP A 90 -6.73 13.77 7.75
N LEU A 91 -7.05 13.20 6.59
CA LEU A 91 -8.15 12.26 6.42
C LEU A 91 -7.87 10.94 7.15
N ALA A 92 -6.65 10.40 7.03
CA ALA A 92 -6.21 9.22 7.76
C ALA A 92 -6.31 9.41 9.28
N HIS A 93 -5.89 10.57 9.78
CA HIS A 93 -6.05 10.94 11.18
C HIS A 93 -7.53 11.00 11.60
N ALA A 94 -8.39 11.61 10.79
CA ALA A 94 -9.83 11.72 11.05
C ALA A 94 -10.53 10.34 11.11
N TRP A 95 -10.04 9.38 10.34
CA TRP A 95 -10.56 7.99 10.33
C TRP A 95 -9.85 7.04 11.31
N GLY A 96 -8.86 7.52 12.06
CA GLY A 96 -8.12 6.72 13.03
C GLY A 96 -7.18 5.69 12.39
N ALA A 97 -6.81 5.89 11.13
CA ALA A 97 -5.84 5.04 10.43
C ALA A 97 -4.45 5.12 11.09
N LYS A 98 -3.57 4.21 10.73
CA LYS A 98 -2.19 4.12 11.26
C LYS A 98 -1.17 4.77 10.35
N ASN A 99 -1.41 4.72 9.04
CA ASN A 99 -0.50 5.26 8.04
C ASN A 99 -1.25 5.72 6.79
N ILE A 100 -0.56 6.47 5.95
CA ILE A 100 -0.83 6.54 4.52
C ILE A 100 0.17 5.63 3.81
N LEU A 101 -0.26 4.93 2.77
CA LEU A 101 0.64 4.23 1.87
C LEU A 101 0.95 5.16 0.71
N LEU A 102 2.23 5.40 0.45
CA LEU A 102 2.68 6.42 -0.49
C LEU A 102 3.45 5.81 -1.65
N VAL A 103 2.86 5.84 -2.83
CA VAL A 103 3.56 5.63 -4.10
C VAL A 103 4.30 6.92 -4.44
N LEU A 104 5.61 6.92 -4.26
CA LEU A 104 6.45 8.11 -4.36
C LEU A 104 6.68 8.56 -5.81
N GLY A 105 6.84 7.62 -6.71
CA GLY A 105 7.13 7.96 -8.10
C GLY A 105 7.17 6.75 -9.00
N GLU A 106 6.06 6.48 -9.66
CA GLU A 106 6.07 5.67 -10.87
C GLU A 106 6.66 6.47 -12.01
N TYR A 107 7.57 5.88 -12.73
CA TYR A 107 8.15 6.50 -13.91
C TYR A 107 7.39 6.06 -15.16
N ILE A 108 6.57 6.96 -15.69
CA ILE A 108 5.72 6.68 -16.86
C ILE A 108 6.47 6.78 -18.21
N TRP A 109 7.72 7.27 -18.22
CA TRP A 109 8.51 7.42 -19.43
C TRP A 109 9.27 6.13 -19.75
N GLN A 110 9.37 5.79 -21.02
CA GLN A 110 10.12 4.63 -21.48
C GLN A 110 11.65 4.77 -21.33
N ARG A 111 12.13 6.00 -21.17
CA ARG A 111 13.55 6.34 -21.00
C ARG A 111 13.70 7.35 -19.89
N GLU A 112 14.85 7.31 -19.22
CA GLU A 112 15.20 8.31 -18.24
C GLU A 112 15.34 9.69 -18.92
N VAL A 113 14.56 10.66 -18.46
CA VAL A 113 14.54 12.05 -18.91
C VAL A 113 15.11 12.98 -17.85
N ILE A 114 14.84 12.65 -16.58
CA ILE A 114 15.32 13.41 -15.43
C ILE A 114 16.33 12.53 -14.68
N PRO A 115 17.50 13.07 -14.33
CA PRO A 115 18.51 12.30 -13.59
C PRO A 115 17.92 11.70 -12.30
N ALA A 116 18.10 10.38 -12.13
CA ALA A 116 17.61 9.67 -10.96
C ALA A 116 18.13 10.28 -9.64
N ALA A 117 19.35 10.81 -9.63
CA ALA A 117 19.92 11.49 -8.48
C ALA A 117 19.15 12.77 -8.09
N ALA A 118 18.62 13.51 -9.05
CA ALA A 118 17.80 14.70 -8.78
C ALA A 118 16.44 14.29 -8.19
N GLN A 119 15.79 13.29 -8.78
CA GLN A 119 14.52 12.73 -8.27
C GLN A 119 14.70 12.18 -6.86
N TRP A 120 15.82 11.53 -6.57
CA TRP A 120 16.15 11.02 -5.25
C TRP A 120 16.19 12.13 -4.19
N GLN A 121 16.86 13.24 -4.50
CA GLN A 121 16.95 14.38 -3.58
C GLN A 121 15.58 15.04 -3.36
N TRP A 122 14.79 15.24 -4.40
CA TRP A 122 13.42 15.76 -4.25
C TRP A 122 12.53 14.81 -3.45
N GLY A 123 12.66 13.49 -3.69
CA GLY A 123 11.95 12.48 -2.90
C GLY A 123 12.31 12.54 -1.41
N LEU A 124 13.60 12.63 -1.07
CA LEU A 124 14.04 12.76 0.32
C LEU A 124 13.50 14.04 0.98
N GLU A 125 13.56 15.17 0.26
CA GLU A 125 13.05 16.45 0.76
C GLU A 125 11.53 16.38 1.02
N THR A 126 10.76 15.95 0.03
CA THR A 126 9.30 15.89 0.14
C THR A 126 8.85 14.88 1.20
N CYS A 127 9.51 13.70 1.29
CA CYS A 127 9.20 12.71 2.31
C CYS A 127 9.53 13.19 3.73
N ARG A 128 10.62 13.92 3.94
CA ARG A 128 10.91 14.52 5.25
C ARG A 128 9.84 15.53 5.66
N ARG A 129 9.47 16.43 4.75
CA ARG A 129 8.39 17.41 4.98
C ARG A 129 7.05 16.75 5.32
N LEU A 130 6.71 15.69 4.62
CA LEU A 130 5.50 14.90 4.90
C LEU A 130 5.63 14.13 6.21
N GLY A 131 6.81 13.60 6.53
CA GLY A 131 7.12 12.96 7.80
C GLY A 131 6.91 13.90 8.99
N ASP A 132 7.44 15.11 8.91
CA ASP A 132 7.21 16.17 9.93
C ASP A 132 5.72 16.49 10.11
N TYR A 133 4.94 16.47 9.02
CA TYR A 133 3.50 16.69 9.10
C TYR A 133 2.77 15.50 9.72
N ALA A 134 3.13 14.28 9.32
CA ALA A 134 2.56 13.05 9.84
C ALA A 134 2.87 12.83 11.33
N ASP A 135 4.06 13.23 11.78
CA ASP A 135 4.44 13.13 13.20
C ASP A 135 3.52 13.94 14.12
N ARG A 136 3.13 15.15 13.71
CA ARG A 136 2.14 15.96 14.45
C ARG A 136 0.78 15.29 14.57
N LYS A 137 0.47 14.36 13.66
CA LYS A 137 -0.78 13.57 13.66
C LYS A 137 -0.59 12.16 14.24
N ARG A 138 0.63 11.79 14.63
CA ARG A 138 0.99 10.45 15.10
C ARG A 138 0.68 9.37 14.07
N LEU A 139 0.90 9.68 12.80
CA LEU A 139 0.73 8.77 11.68
C LEU A 139 2.09 8.43 11.07
N ASP A 140 2.17 7.27 10.45
CA ASP A 140 3.33 6.86 9.68
C ASP A 140 3.05 7.02 8.18
N ILE A 141 4.13 7.02 7.38
CA ILE A 141 4.10 6.95 5.92
C ILE A 141 4.76 5.63 5.54
N ALA A 142 4.00 4.75 4.89
CA ALA A 142 4.51 3.50 4.34
C ALA A 142 4.81 3.72 2.85
N LEU A 143 6.09 3.73 2.48
CA LEU A 143 6.51 3.89 1.08
C LEU A 143 6.30 2.59 0.32
N GLU A 144 5.75 2.68 -0.89
CA GLU A 144 5.58 1.56 -1.79
C GLU A 144 6.81 1.36 -2.68
N LEU A 145 7.22 0.09 -2.83
CA LEU A 145 8.18 -0.33 -3.85
C LEU A 145 7.39 -0.62 -5.12
N GLU A 146 7.77 0.03 -6.22
CA GLU A 146 7.13 -0.16 -7.52
C GLU A 146 8.04 -0.95 -8.48
N PRO A 147 7.55 -2.06 -9.06
CA PRO A 147 8.38 -3.01 -9.82
C PRO A 147 8.71 -2.54 -11.25
N PHE A 148 8.67 -1.25 -11.50
CA PHE A 148 8.96 -0.70 -12.82
C PHE A 148 10.42 -0.30 -12.94
N ARG A 149 11.05 -0.63 -14.07
CA ARG A 149 12.50 -0.43 -14.28
C ARG A 149 13.01 0.98 -13.96
N LEU A 150 12.19 1.99 -14.18
CA LEU A 150 12.56 3.39 -13.97
C LEU A 150 11.93 4.01 -12.73
N SER A 151 11.19 3.25 -11.93
CA SER A 151 10.69 3.75 -10.64
C SER A 151 11.85 4.01 -9.68
N LEU A 152 11.73 5.06 -8.90
CA LEU A 152 12.77 5.48 -7.96
C LEU A 152 13.06 4.41 -6.91
N LEU A 153 12.02 3.75 -6.41
CA LEU A 153 12.07 2.71 -5.38
C LEU A 153 11.69 1.35 -5.98
N ASN A 154 12.51 0.84 -6.91
CA ASN A 154 12.20 -0.36 -7.69
C ASN A 154 12.90 -1.65 -7.21
N SER A 155 13.53 -1.60 -6.06
CA SER A 155 14.20 -2.76 -5.46
C SER A 155 14.27 -2.64 -3.95
N VAL A 156 14.47 -3.77 -3.26
CA VAL A 156 14.66 -3.78 -1.80
C VAL A 156 15.84 -2.88 -1.38
N ASP A 157 16.94 -2.92 -2.12
CA ASP A 157 18.11 -2.10 -1.79
C ASP A 157 17.85 -0.60 -1.98
N ALA A 158 17.13 -0.21 -3.03
CA ALA A 158 16.72 1.18 -3.24
C ALA A 158 15.79 1.65 -2.12
N MET A 159 14.79 0.84 -1.75
CA MET A 159 13.86 1.17 -0.67
C MET A 159 14.57 1.31 0.69
N VAL A 160 15.40 0.34 1.05
CA VAL A 160 16.16 0.36 2.31
C VAL A 160 17.07 1.58 2.38
N ARG A 161 17.82 1.83 1.30
CA ARG A 161 18.68 3.00 1.18
C ARG A 161 17.89 4.30 1.33
N PHE A 162 16.73 4.42 0.68
CA PHE A 162 15.92 5.62 0.73
C PHE A 162 15.37 5.90 2.14
N VAL A 163 14.85 4.87 2.81
CA VAL A 163 14.36 5.00 4.19
C VAL A 163 15.49 5.40 5.14
N ASP A 164 16.67 4.79 4.99
CA ASP A 164 17.83 5.10 5.82
C ASP A 164 18.36 6.53 5.56
N GLU A 165 18.44 6.96 4.30
CA GLU A 165 18.85 8.34 3.95
C GLU A 165 17.78 9.38 4.29
N CYS A 166 16.51 9.03 4.21
CA CYS A 166 15.42 9.90 4.68
C CYS A 166 15.58 10.19 6.16
N ALA A 167 16.00 9.21 6.95
CA ALA A 167 16.31 9.32 8.38
C ALA A 167 15.18 9.96 9.21
N HIS A 168 13.92 9.72 8.81
CA HIS A 168 12.75 10.24 9.49
C HIS A 168 11.95 9.11 10.15
N PRO A 169 11.62 9.17 11.47
CA PRO A 169 11.01 8.06 12.20
C PRO A 169 9.62 7.66 11.68
N ARG A 170 8.90 8.58 11.01
CA ARG A 170 7.58 8.34 10.43
C ARG A 170 7.60 7.86 8.99
N VAL A 171 8.77 7.88 8.32
CA VAL A 171 8.89 7.41 6.94
C VAL A 171 9.44 6.00 6.96
N ARG A 172 8.62 5.05 6.56
CA ARG A 172 8.86 3.62 6.66
C ARG A 172 8.50 2.94 5.35
N ALA A 173 8.73 1.65 5.24
CA ALA A 173 8.42 0.88 4.04
C ALA A 173 7.12 0.09 4.16
N ASN A 174 6.40 -0.08 3.04
CA ASN A 174 5.51 -1.19 2.80
C ASN A 174 6.30 -2.35 2.19
N ILE A 175 5.82 -3.57 2.38
CA ILE A 175 6.32 -4.76 1.69
C ILE A 175 5.18 -5.28 0.83
N ASP A 176 5.25 -5.13 -0.49
CA ASP A 176 4.34 -5.81 -1.41
C ASP A 176 5.01 -7.05 -1.99
N ILE A 177 4.38 -8.22 -1.80
CA ILE A 177 4.99 -9.50 -2.19
C ILE A 177 5.02 -9.65 -3.71
N SER A 178 3.98 -9.20 -4.43
CA SER A 178 3.96 -9.28 -5.89
C SER A 178 5.01 -8.37 -6.51
N HIS A 179 5.19 -7.17 -5.97
CA HIS A 179 6.21 -6.21 -6.41
C HIS A 179 7.62 -6.74 -6.16
N LEU A 180 7.84 -7.44 -5.04
CA LEU A 180 9.12 -8.12 -4.80
C LEU A 180 9.40 -9.17 -5.88
N VAL A 181 8.41 -9.99 -6.22
CA VAL A 181 8.55 -11.02 -7.26
C VAL A 181 8.82 -10.39 -8.63
N LEU A 182 8.09 -9.34 -9.00
CA LEU A 182 8.26 -8.62 -10.26
C LEU A 182 9.59 -7.87 -10.35
N SER A 183 10.20 -7.55 -9.20
CA SER A 183 11.53 -6.93 -9.11
C SER A 183 12.66 -7.96 -8.91
N ASP A 184 12.40 -9.24 -9.17
CA ASP A 184 13.35 -10.35 -8.98
C ASP A 184 13.95 -10.43 -7.56
N CYS A 185 13.25 -9.89 -6.55
CA CYS A 185 13.70 -9.90 -5.15
C CYS A 185 13.31 -11.22 -4.46
N SER A 186 14.29 -11.87 -3.89
CA SER A 186 14.11 -13.15 -3.18
C SER A 186 13.51 -12.96 -1.77
N PRO A 187 12.87 -14.01 -1.19
CA PRO A 187 12.42 -13.97 0.21
C PRO A 187 13.55 -13.66 1.22
N ALA A 188 14.79 -14.01 0.91
CA ALA A 188 15.93 -13.70 1.79
C ALA A 188 16.20 -12.20 1.92
N GLU A 189 15.87 -11.41 0.89
CA GLU A 189 16.07 -9.95 0.89
C GLU A 189 15.05 -9.22 1.77
N VAL A 190 13.90 -9.84 2.05
CA VAL A 190 12.87 -9.29 2.95
C VAL A 190 13.47 -8.95 4.33
N ARG A 191 14.50 -9.68 4.78
CA ARG A 191 15.18 -9.40 6.06
C ARG A 191 15.81 -8.01 6.13
N LYS A 192 16.14 -7.40 4.98
CA LYS A 192 16.69 -6.03 4.92
C LYS A 192 15.67 -4.99 5.41
N PHE A 193 14.38 -5.31 5.41
CA PHE A 193 13.32 -4.44 5.93
C PHE A 193 13.20 -4.44 7.46
N LYS A 194 14.02 -5.22 8.18
CA LYS A 194 13.94 -5.28 9.64
C LYS A 194 14.08 -3.89 10.27
N GLY A 195 13.08 -3.54 11.09
CA GLY A 195 13.02 -2.22 11.72
C GLY A 195 12.62 -1.08 10.77
N ARG A 196 12.31 -1.34 9.48
CA ARG A 196 11.96 -0.34 8.47
C ARG A 196 10.54 -0.48 7.95
N ALA A 197 10.01 -1.69 7.85
CA ALA A 197 8.66 -1.93 7.34
C ALA A 197 7.60 -1.87 8.45
N ILE A 198 6.40 -1.39 8.10
CA ILE A 198 5.25 -1.24 9.00
C ILE A 198 3.95 -1.78 8.44
N HIS A 199 3.89 -2.02 7.14
CA HIS A 199 2.71 -2.50 6.43
C HIS A 199 3.09 -3.56 5.41
N VAL A 200 2.13 -4.40 5.01
CA VAL A 200 2.35 -5.46 4.03
C VAL A 200 1.18 -5.52 3.08
N HIS A 201 1.46 -5.43 1.79
CA HIS A 201 0.51 -5.77 0.73
C HIS A 201 0.79 -7.16 0.17
N LEU A 202 -0.24 -7.78 -0.36
CA LEU A 202 -0.17 -9.12 -0.90
C LEU A 202 -1.15 -9.29 -2.05
N SER A 203 -0.62 -9.59 -3.23
CA SER A 203 -1.35 -10.04 -4.39
C SER A 203 -0.54 -11.09 -5.14
N ASP A 204 -1.14 -11.75 -6.12
CA ASP A 204 -0.43 -12.66 -7.03
C ASP A 204 -0.15 -11.94 -8.35
N CYS A 205 0.79 -12.43 -9.13
CA CYS A 205 1.11 -11.92 -10.46
C CYS A 205 1.53 -13.06 -11.38
N ASP A 206 1.59 -12.80 -12.68
CA ASP A 206 2.07 -13.77 -13.69
C ASP A 206 3.62 -13.82 -13.80
N GLY A 207 4.31 -13.03 -12.98
CA GLY A 207 5.76 -12.88 -12.99
C GLY A 207 6.29 -11.95 -14.09
N LYS A 208 5.43 -11.23 -14.79
CA LYS A 208 5.80 -10.34 -15.91
C LYS A 208 5.10 -8.99 -15.85
N VAL A 209 3.84 -8.98 -15.47
CA VAL A 209 2.99 -7.80 -15.48
C VAL A 209 2.44 -7.55 -14.09
N HIS A 210 2.43 -6.30 -13.67
CA HIS A 210 1.71 -5.83 -12.51
C HIS A 210 0.20 -6.02 -12.74
N GLY A 211 -0.43 -6.91 -11.97
CA GLY A 211 -1.79 -7.32 -12.28
C GLY A 211 -2.64 -7.76 -11.08
N ASP A 212 -2.11 -7.69 -9.88
CA ASP A 212 -2.77 -7.87 -8.57
C ASP A 212 -3.87 -8.94 -8.55
N LEU A 213 -3.46 -10.15 -8.93
CA LEU A 213 -4.34 -11.31 -8.99
C LEU A 213 -4.64 -11.86 -7.58
N PRO A 214 -5.80 -12.53 -7.40
CA PRO A 214 -6.02 -13.31 -6.19
C PRO A 214 -4.92 -14.38 -5.99
N PRO A 215 -4.38 -14.52 -4.77
CA PRO A 215 -3.41 -15.57 -4.46
C PRO A 215 -3.84 -16.96 -4.95
N GLY A 216 -2.91 -17.64 -5.59
CA GLY A 216 -3.11 -18.94 -6.23
C GLY A 216 -3.51 -18.88 -7.71
N ARG A 217 -3.61 -17.68 -8.30
CA ARG A 217 -3.86 -17.51 -9.74
C ARG A 217 -2.62 -17.17 -10.55
N GLY A 218 -1.52 -16.89 -9.89
CA GLY A 218 -0.26 -16.52 -10.52
C GLY A 218 0.89 -17.47 -10.18
N VAL A 219 2.09 -16.90 -10.11
CA VAL A 219 3.35 -17.66 -9.92
C VAL A 219 3.97 -17.45 -8.53
N VAL A 220 3.41 -16.58 -7.69
CA VAL A 220 4.01 -16.19 -6.41
C VAL A 220 4.06 -17.36 -5.44
N LYS A 221 5.24 -17.61 -4.91
CA LYS A 221 5.49 -18.60 -3.84
C LYS A 221 5.38 -17.91 -2.47
N PHE A 222 4.16 -17.69 -1.98
CA PHE A 222 3.91 -16.85 -0.80
C PHE A 222 4.56 -17.33 0.50
N ALA A 223 4.56 -18.64 0.76
CA ALA A 223 4.99 -19.14 2.08
C ALA A 223 6.41 -18.70 2.49
N PRO A 224 7.45 -18.74 1.62
CA PRO A 224 8.77 -18.24 1.97
C PRO A 224 8.80 -16.73 2.27
N TYR A 225 8.03 -15.91 1.53
CA TYR A 225 7.93 -14.46 1.79
C TYR A 225 7.23 -14.18 3.12
N LEU A 226 6.09 -14.81 3.36
CA LEU A 226 5.37 -14.67 4.63
C LEU A 226 6.20 -15.14 5.83
N GLN A 227 6.97 -16.23 5.68
CA GLN A 227 7.90 -16.66 6.73
C GLN A 227 8.97 -15.60 7.01
N ALA A 228 9.56 -14.99 5.97
CA ALA A 228 10.54 -13.93 6.13
C ALA A 228 9.92 -12.67 6.75
N ILE A 229 8.68 -12.30 6.37
CA ILE A 229 7.94 -11.18 6.95
C ILE A 229 7.62 -11.45 8.43
N LYS A 230 7.23 -12.67 8.80
CA LYS A 230 7.01 -13.07 10.21
C LYS A 230 8.25 -12.79 11.08
N GLU A 231 9.44 -13.08 10.56
CA GLU A 231 10.72 -12.87 11.26
C GLU A 231 11.06 -11.38 11.49
N LEU A 232 10.40 -10.46 10.78
CA LEU A 232 10.57 -9.01 10.99
C LEU A 232 9.84 -8.51 12.25
N HIS A 233 8.87 -9.28 12.77
CA HIS A 233 8.03 -8.91 13.93
C HIS A 233 7.27 -7.58 13.71
N ILE A 234 6.72 -7.39 12.51
CA ILE A 234 5.88 -6.22 12.20
C ILE A 234 4.59 -6.31 13.02
N ASP A 235 4.31 -5.29 13.83
CA ASP A 235 3.01 -5.11 14.48
C ASP A 235 2.05 -4.43 13.50
N GLY A 236 1.52 -5.20 12.56
CA GLY A 236 0.77 -4.66 11.43
C GLY A 236 -0.23 -5.64 10.85
N VAL A 237 -0.61 -5.32 9.64
CA VAL A 237 -1.63 -5.99 8.84
C VAL A 237 -0.98 -6.54 7.57
N VAL A 238 -1.48 -7.66 7.08
CA VAL A 238 -1.32 -8.07 5.68
C VAL A 238 -2.59 -7.67 4.97
N SER A 239 -2.53 -6.69 4.10
CA SER A 239 -3.66 -6.24 3.28
C SER A 239 -3.57 -6.84 1.88
N ILE A 240 -4.65 -7.46 1.44
CA ILE A 240 -4.76 -7.94 0.06
C ILE A 240 -4.97 -6.75 -0.86
N GLU A 241 -4.22 -6.69 -1.94
CA GLU A 241 -4.40 -5.76 -3.03
C GLU A 241 -4.89 -6.50 -4.26
N LEU A 242 -6.03 -6.11 -4.81
CA LEU A 242 -6.57 -6.64 -6.05
C LEU A 242 -6.97 -5.48 -6.93
N GLU A 243 -6.44 -5.46 -8.13
CA GLU A 243 -6.70 -4.40 -9.09
C GLU A 243 -7.01 -4.96 -10.48
N TYR A 244 -7.67 -4.16 -11.30
CA TYR A 244 -7.92 -4.40 -12.72
C TYR A 244 -8.46 -5.80 -13.05
N SER A 245 -9.44 -6.29 -12.25
CA SER A 245 -10.05 -7.60 -12.48
C SER A 245 -10.54 -7.74 -13.91
N SER A 246 -10.07 -8.77 -14.59
CA SER A 246 -10.56 -9.15 -15.93
C SER A 246 -11.98 -9.73 -15.90
N GLU A 247 -12.53 -9.99 -14.72
CA GLU A 247 -13.86 -10.54 -14.51
C GLU A 247 -14.67 -9.66 -13.53
N PRO A 248 -14.99 -8.40 -13.88
CA PRO A 248 -15.64 -7.44 -12.95
C PRO A 248 -16.94 -7.96 -12.33
N GLY A 249 -17.72 -8.74 -13.07
CA GLY A 249 -18.95 -9.38 -12.56
C GLY A 249 -18.71 -10.48 -11.51
N LYS A 250 -17.46 -10.90 -11.30
CA LYS A 250 -17.09 -11.93 -10.32
C LYS A 250 -16.24 -11.39 -9.19
N ILE A 251 -16.19 -10.07 -9.00
CA ILE A 251 -15.27 -9.46 -8.03
C ILE A 251 -15.44 -10.01 -6.61
N VAL A 252 -16.66 -10.25 -6.17
CA VAL A 252 -16.93 -10.85 -4.86
C VAL A 252 -16.26 -12.22 -4.73
N GLN A 253 -16.34 -13.05 -5.78
CA GLN A 253 -15.72 -14.37 -5.80
C GLN A 253 -14.18 -14.27 -5.79
N TRP A 254 -13.61 -13.27 -6.49
CA TRP A 254 -12.19 -12.99 -6.47
C TRP A 254 -11.71 -12.64 -5.05
N VAL A 255 -12.42 -11.74 -4.38
CA VAL A 255 -12.11 -11.30 -3.02
C VAL A 255 -12.28 -12.45 -2.02
N GLU A 256 -13.33 -13.27 -2.14
CA GLU A 256 -13.52 -14.46 -1.31
C GLU A 256 -12.41 -15.50 -1.50
N GLN A 257 -11.98 -15.72 -2.76
CA GLN A 257 -10.85 -16.60 -3.05
C GLN A 257 -9.57 -16.07 -2.41
N ALA A 258 -9.26 -14.78 -2.62
CA ALA A 258 -8.08 -14.13 -2.09
C ALA A 258 -8.06 -14.20 -0.56
N TYR A 259 -9.18 -13.94 0.12
CA TYR A 259 -9.32 -14.08 1.56
C TYR A 259 -8.99 -15.50 2.04
N ARG A 260 -9.67 -16.52 1.45
CA ARG A 260 -9.49 -17.92 1.87
C ARG A 260 -8.05 -18.38 1.70
N GLU A 261 -7.44 -18.09 0.56
CA GLU A 261 -6.08 -18.54 0.26
C GLU A 261 -5.06 -17.80 1.14
N THR A 262 -5.18 -16.48 1.31
CA THR A 262 -4.27 -15.71 2.18
C THR A 262 -4.42 -16.15 3.64
N ALA A 263 -5.64 -16.33 4.13
CA ALA A 263 -5.86 -16.83 5.49
C ALA A 263 -5.23 -18.21 5.72
N ARG A 264 -5.35 -19.12 4.72
CA ARG A 264 -4.71 -20.45 4.74
C ARG A 264 -3.18 -20.34 4.80
N LEU A 265 -2.61 -19.49 3.95
CA LEU A 265 -1.15 -19.25 3.89
C LEU A 265 -0.63 -18.64 5.20
N MET A 266 -1.32 -17.64 5.76
CA MET A 266 -0.93 -17.03 7.03
C MET A 266 -1.01 -18.02 8.20
N LYS A 267 -1.98 -18.94 8.19
CA LYS A 267 -2.05 -20.04 9.18
C LYS A 267 -0.88 -21.01 9.00
N LEU A 268 -0.55 -21.38 7.77
CA LEU A 268 0.55 -22.30 7.47
C LEU A 268 1.89 -21.82 8.04
N VAL A 269 2.13 -20.51 8.04
CA VAL A 269 3.34 -19.91 8.59
C VAL A 269 3.13 -19.36 10.02
N GLU A 270 2.00 -19.67 10.65
CA GLU A 270 1.66 -19.23 12.03
C GLU A 270 1.67 -17.71 12.24
N MET A 271 1.28 -16.93 11.24
CA MET A 271 1.06 -15.48 11.34
C MET A 271 -0.36 -15.13 11.77
N ARG A 272 -1.29 -16.06 11.60
CA ARG A 272 -2.71 -15.94 12.00
C ARG A 272 -3.12 -17.21 12.76
N LYS A 273 -3.97 -17.06 13.79
CA LYS A 273 -4.56 -18.19 14.54
C LYS A 273 -5.70 -18.83 13.78
#